data_20a8827a2f4f7f2b34f2550b18d3ebdc
#
_entry.id   20a8827a2f4f7f2b34f2550b18d3ebdc
#
_cell.length_a   1.000
_cell.length_b   1.000
_cell.length_c   1.000
_cell.angle_alpha   90.00
_cell.angle_beta   90.00
_cell.angle_gamma   90.00
#
_symmetry.space_group_name_H-M   'P 1'
#
loop_
_entity.id
_entity.type
_entity.pdbx_description
1 polymer ?
#
loop_
_entity_poly.entity_id
_entity_poly.type
_entity_poly.pdbx_seq_one_letter_code
_entity_poly.pdbx_strand_id
1 'polypeptide(L)'
;MSLEKAVKLVVEGVKASHQITEAAFEDRLIKPYKLEDKAVDQLVQEFEDNGISIVDEDGKPSKLALTKQKNVEKAELNNMAAPTGMKMNDPVRMYLKEIGRFNLLTSEEEVALAKRIEAGDEEAKQELAEANLRLVVSIAKRYVGRGMNFLDLIQEGNMGLMKAVDKFDYRLGFKFST
;
A
#
# COMPACT_ATOMS: atom_id res chain seq x y z
N MET A 1 3.66 -22.97 24.51
CA MET A 1 2.80 -21.76 24.51
C MET A 1 2.32 -21.60 23.09
N SER A 2 1.03 -21.27 22.83
CA SER A 2 0.59 -21.04 21.44
C SER A 2 1.18 -19.75 20.88
N LEU A 3 1.36 -19.68 19.55
CA LEU A 3 1.89 -18.51 18.85
C LEU A 3 1.07 -17.25 19.19
N GLU A 4 -0.27 -17.34 19.19
CA GLU A 4 -1.16 -16.23 19.53
C GLU A 4 -0.92 -15.64 20.93
N LYS A 5 -0.64 -16.51 21.91
CA LYS A 5 -0.29 -16.05 23.28
C LYS A 5 1.07 -15.37 23.34
N ALA A 6 2.03 -15.88 22.56
CA ALA A 6 3.36 -15.27 22.46
C ALA A 6 3.29 -13.90 21.79
N VAL A 7 2.54 -13.78 20.71
CA VAL A 7 2.30 -12.49 20.01
C VAL A 7 1.69 -11.47 20.97
N LYS A 8 0.61 -11.83 21.67
CA LYS A 8 -0.03 -10.91 22.64
C LYS A 8 0.94 -10.44 23.73
N LEU A 9 1.74 -11.36 24.30
CA LEU A 9 2.72 -11.01 25.32
C LEU A 9 3.81 -10.06 24.80
N VAL A 10 4.27 -10.28 23.57
CA VAL A 10 5.28 -9.40 22.97
C VAL A 10 4.66 -8.04 22.65
N VAL A 11 3.47 -7.99 22.05
CA VAL A 11 2.73 -6.74 21.76
C VAL A 11 2.49 -5.93 23.04
N GLU A 12 2.02 -6.57 24.13
CA GLU A 12 1.82 -5.89 25.42
C GLU A 12 3.14 -5.38 26.02
N GLY A 13 4.23 -6.15 25.86
CA GLY A 13 5.55 -5.76 26.39
C GLY A 13 6.19 -4.59 25.68
N VAL A 14 5.83 -4.32 24.41
CA VAL A 14 6.42 -3.24 23.61
C VAL A 14 5.44 -2.10 23.31
N LYS A 15 4.22 -2.16 23.84
CA LYS A 15 3.21 -1.09 23.70
C LYS A 15 3.70 0.30 24.12
N ALA A 16 4.55 0.36 25.15
CA ALA A 16 5.08 1.62 25.66
C ALA A 16 6.20 2.21 24.78
N SER A 17 6.95 1.36 24.08
CA SER A 17 8.05 1.79 23.19
C SER A 17 7.62 2.01 21.75
N HIS A 18 6.47 1.47 21.33
CA HIS A 18 5.99 1.43 19.94
C HIS A 18 7.00 0.86 18.93
N GLN A 19 8.04 0.19 19.42
CA GLN A 19 9.11 -0.36 18.58
C GLN A 19 9.60 -1.68 19.15
N ILE A 20 9.96 -2.62 18.25
CA ILE A 20 10.65 -3.86 18.56
C ILE A 20 11.82 -4.03 17.61
N THR A 21 12.97 -4.48 18.10
CA THR A 21 14.12 -4.77 17.23
C THR A 21 13.89 -6.06 16.45
N GLU A 22 14.39 -6.10 15.20
CA GLU A 22 14.34 -7.29 14.33
C GLU A 22 14.86 -8.54 15.03
N ALA A 23 15.99 -8.43 15.74
CA ALA A 23 16.58 -9.52 16.51
C ALA A 23 15.63 -10.03 17.60
N ALA A 24 14.97 -9.14 18.35
CA ALA A 24 14.02 -9.53 19.38
C ALA A 24 12.73 -10.13 18.80
N PHE A 25 12.29 -9.66 17.63
CA PHE A 25 11.14 -10.20 16.90
C PHE A 25 11.45 -11.62 16.40
N GLU A 26 12.62 -11.84 15.78
CA GLU A 26 13.06 -13.16 15.34
C GLU A 26 13.19 -14.15 16.50
N ASP A 27 13.90 -13.78 17.56
CA ASP A 27 14.20 -14.68 18.68
C ASP A 27 12.94 -15.07 19.47
N ARG A 28 11.95 -14.19 19.56
CA ARG A 28 10.73 -14.43 20.34
C ARG A 28 9.61 -15.07 19.54
N LEU A 29 9.51 -14.81 18.24
CA LEU A 29 8.37 -15.21 17.41
C LEU A 29 8.75 -16.10 16.23
N ILE A 30 9.81 -15.81 15.47
CA ILE A 30 10.13 -16.57 14.25
C ILE A 30 10.83 -17.88 14.61
N LYS A 31 11.97 -17.82 15.31
CA LYS A 31 12.81 -18.99 15.62
C LYS A 31 12.10 -20.06 16.45
N PRO A 32 11.39 -19.72 17.56
CA PRO A 32 10.75 -20.73 18.41
C PRO A 32 9.61 -21.48 17.71
N TYR A 33 8.93 -20.81 16.75
CA TYR A 33 7.77 -21.36 16.07
C TYR A 33 8.06 -21.81 14.64
N LYS A 34 9.32 -21.65 14.16
CA LYS A 34 9.77 -22.02 12.80
C LYS A 34 8.82 -21.52 11.72
N LEU A 35 8.51 -20.23 11.77
CA LEU A 35 7.52 -19.62 10.89
C LEU A 35 8.07 -19.52 9.46
N GLU A 36 7.22 -19.83 8.48
CA GLU A 36 7.49 -19.61 7.07
C GLU A 36 7.26 -18.13 6.69
N ASP A 37 7.86 -17.70 5.59
CA ASP A 37 7.84 -16.29 5.13
C ASP A 37 6.45 -15.65 5.12
N LYS A 38 5.41 -16.40 4.68
CA LYS A 38 4.03 -15.90 4.68
C LYS A 38 3.47 -15.63 6.09
N ALA A 39 3.84 -16.47 7.05
CA ALA A 39 3.41 -16.30 8.44
C ALA A 39 4.17 -15.14 9.11
N VAL A 40 5.42 -14.94 8.72
CA VAL A 40 6.21 -13.76 9.14
C VAL A 40 5.61 -12.47 8.61
N ASP A 41 5.22 -12.42 7.33
CA ASP A 41 4.56 -11.27 6.72
C ASP A 41 3.24 -10.90 7.44
N GLN A 42 2.44 -11.91 7.83
CA GLN A 42 1.20 -11.70 8.60
C GLN A 42 1.47 -11.15 10.00
N LEU A 43 2.51 -11.63 10.68
CA LEU A 43 2.89 -11.11 11.99
C LEU A 43 3.42 -9.69 11.93
N VAL A 44 4.23 -9.37 10.92
CA VAL A 44 4.69 -7.99 10.68
C VAL A 44 3.49 -7.06 10.50
N GLN A 45 2.45 -7.49 9.77
CA GLN A 45 1.21 -6.72 9.61
C GLN A 45 0.50 -6.53 10.96
N GLU A 46 0.35 -7.58 11.75
CA GLU A 46 -0.32 -7.51 13.04
C GLU A 46 0.38 -6.55 14.01
N PHE A 47 1.72 -6.47 13.98
CA PHE A 47 2.48 -5.52 14.78
C PHE A 47 2.29 -4.08 14.30
N GLU A 48 2.33 -3.82 12.99
CA GLU A 48 2.06 -2.50 12.39
C GLU A 48 0.63 -2.03 12.69
N ASP A 49 -0.37 -2.92 12.57
CA ASP A 49 -1.78 -2.63 12.89
C ASP A 49 -1.98 -2.27 14.38
N ASN A 50 -1.10 -2.77 15.25
CA ASN A 50 -1.05 -2.39 16.66
C ASN A 50 -0.15 -1.17 16.94
N GLY A 51 0.34 -0.48 15.90
CA GLY A 51 1.18 0.72 16.02
C GLY A 51 2.60 0.44 16.49
N ILE A 52 3.12 -0.79 16.28
CA ILE A 52 4.45 -1.20 16.67
C ILE A 52 5.33 -1.36 15.42
N SER A 53 6.39 -0.58 15.33
CA SER A 53 7.36 -0.63 14.23
C SER A 53 8.47 -1.63 14.52
N ILE A 54 8.83 -2.45 13.53
CA ILE A 54 10.00 -3.34 13.60
C ILE A 54 11.19 -2.59 13.06
N VAL A 55 12.22 -2.41 13.90
CA VAL A 55 13.40 -1.61 13.59
C VAL A 55 14.68 -2.46 13.68
N ASP A 56 15.74 -2.03 13.02
CA ASP A 56 17.08 -2.58 13.20
C ASP A 56 17.75 -2.07 14.50
N GLU A 57 19.00 -2.45 14.72
CA GLU A 57 19.77 -2.01 15.91
C GLU A 57 20.03 -0.49 15.92
N ASP A 58 19.97 0.16 14.76
CA ASP A 58 20.15 1.60 14.58
C ASP A 58 18.83 2.39 14.67
N GLY A 59 17.68 1.73 14.90
CA GLY A 59 16.36 2.35 14.98
C GLY A 59 15.75 2.68 13.61
N LYS A 60 16.28 2.15 12.51
CA LYS A 60 15.73 2.27 11.16
C LYS A 60 14.75 1.14 10.87
N PRO A 61 13.83 1.30 9.90
CA PRO A 61 12.94 0.22 9.50
C PRO A 61 13.70 -1.05 9.16
N SER A 62 13.32 -2.17 9.75
CA SER A 62 14.01 -3.45 9.60
C SER A 62 13.94 -4.00 8.17
N LYS A 63 14.85 -4.90 7.81
CA LYS A 63 14.81 -5.60 6.53
C LYS A 63 13.52 -6.39 6.34
N LEU A 64 12.93 -6.94 7.40
CA LEU A 64 11.63 -7.63 7.37
C LEU A 64 10.50 -6.68 6.97
N ALA A 65 10.45 -5.48 7.53
CA ALA A 65 9.48 -4.45 7.15
C ALA A 65 9.68 -3.99 5.69
N LEU A 66 10.93 -3.81 5.24
CA LEU A 66 11.26 -3.43 3.86
C LEU A 66 10.98 -4.54 2.85
N THR A 67 11.18 -5.81 3.23
CA THR A 67 10.87 -6.97 2.36
C THR A 67 9.38 -7.11 2.16
N LYS A 68 8.58 -6.84 3.21
CA LYS A 68 7.13 -6.80 3.12
C LYS A 68 6.65 -5.70 2.17
N GLN A 69 7.17 -4.47 2.27
CA GLN A 69 6.83 -3.41 1.33
C GLN A 69 7.08 -3.83 -0.12
N LYS A 70 8.23 -4.46 -0.41
CA LYS A 70 8.54 -5.01 -1.75
C LYS A 70 7.61 -6.17 -2.15
N ASN A 71 7.19 -7.01 -1.21
CA ASN A 71 6.26 -8.12 -1.47
C ASN A 71 4.83 -7.61 -1.68
N VAL A 72 4.40 -6.58 -0.95
CA VAL A 72 3.12 -5.89 -1.16
C VAL A 72 3.13 -5.20 -2.53
N GLU A 73 4.19 -4.48 -2.89
CA GLU A 73 4.35 -3.89 -4.22
C GLU A 73 4.30 -4.94 -5.34
N LYS A 74 4.97 -6.10 -5.12
CA LYS A 74 4.99 -7.20 -6.08
C LYS A 74 3.63 -7.92 -6.17
N ALA A 75 2.93 -8.10 -5.05
CA ALA A 75 1.58 -8.64 -5.02
C ALA A 75 0.57 -7.67 -5.66
N GLU A 76 0.71 -6.37 -5.42
CA GLU A 76 -0.10 -5.35 -6.05
C GLU A 76 0.21 -5.22 -7.55
N LEU A 77 1.48 -5.33 -7.97
CA LEU A 77 1.85 -5.39 -9.38
C LEU A 77 1.23 -6.63 -10.07
N ASN A 78 1.18 -7.78 -9.38
CA ASN A 78 0.50 -8.97 -9.87
C ASN A 78 -1.04 -8.77 -9.86
N ASN A 79 -1.58 -8.04 -8.89
CA ASN A 79 -2.99 -7.63 -8.89
C ASN A 79 -3.31 -6.57 -9.96
N MET A 80 -2.32 -5.85 -10.45
CA MET A 80 -2.43 -4.97 -11.62
C MET A 80 -2.34 -5.73 -12.95
N ALA A 81 -2.01 -7.04 -12.94
CA ALA A 81 -2.11 -7.87 -14.15
C ALA A 81 -3.54 -7.79 -14.72
N ALA A 82 -3.68 -7.78 -16.04
CA ALA A 82 -4.98 -7.72 -16.69
C ALA A 82 -5.89 -8.85 -16.21
N PRO A 83 -7.22 -8.66 -16.28
CA PRO A 83 -8.18 -9.70 -15.92
C PRO A 83 -7.86 -11.01 -16.61
N THR A 84 -8.00 -12.13 -15.87
CA THR A 84 -7.71 -13.50 -16.37
C THR A 84 -8.51 -13.75 -17.65
N GLY A 85 -7.82 -14.12 -18.73
CA GLY A 85 -8.46 -14.41 -20.02
C GLY A 85 -8.43 -13.25 -21.03
N MET A 86 -7.98 -12.07 -20.68
CA MET A 86 -7.78 -10.97 -21.61
C MET A 86 -6.40 -11.10 -22.31
N LYS A 87 -6.38 -11.13 -23.66
CA LYS A 87 -5.13 -10.89 -24.39
C LYS A 87 -4.72 -9.45 -24.16
N MET A 88 -3.71 -9.27 -23.32
CA MET A 88 -3.18 -7.95 -22.99
C MET A 88 -2.51 -7.38 -24.25
N ASN A 89 -3.06 -6.29 -24.79
CA ASN A 89 -2.42 -5.53 -25.84
C ASN A 89 -1.17 -4.82 -25.30
N ASP A 90 -0.15 -4.64 -26.13
CA ASP A 90 1.09 -3.97 -25.74
C ASP A 90 0.88 -2.59 -25.07
N PRO A 91 -0.08 -1.73 -25.51
CA PRO A 91 -0.37 -0.46 -24.86
C PRO A 91 -0.82 -0.58 -23.37
N VAL A 92 -1.62 -1.61 -23.05
CA VAL A 92 -2.05 -1.85 -21.65
C VAL A 92 -0.85 -2.22 -20.78
N ARG A 93 0.03 -3.08 -21.29
CA ARG A 93 1.26 -3.47 -20.58
C ARG A 93 2.18 -2.28 -20.32
N MET A 94 2.35 -1.44 -21.33
CA MET A 94 3.17 -0.22 -21.19
C MET A 94 2.59 0.69 -20.12
N TYR A 95 1.30 0.98 -20.17
CA TYR A 95 0.62 1.80 -19.17
C TYR A 95 0.77 1.26 -17.75
N LEU A 96 0.50 -0.05 -17.56
CA LEU A 96 0.64 -0.68 -16.24
C LEU A 96 2.07 -0.63 -15.70
N LYS A 97 3.07 -0.73 -16.58
CA LYS A 97 4.47 -0.60 -16.21
C LYS A 97 4.83 0.85 -15.83
N GLU A 98 4.26 1.83 -16.51
CA GLU A 98 4.50 3.25 -16.20
C GLU A 98 3.91 3.64 -14.86
N ILE A 99 2.64 3.32 -14.63
CA ILE A 99 2.00 3.67 -13.35
C ILE A 99 2.60 2.93 -12.14
N GLY A 100 3.26 1.77 -12.38
CA GLY A 100 4.00 1.05 -11.34
C GLY A 100 5.25 1.76 -10.84
N ARG A 101 5.69 2.85 -11.48
CA ARG A 101 6.87 3.64 -11.07
C ARG A 101 6.53 4.67 -10.00
N PHE A 102 5.27 5.07 -9.89
CA PHE A 102 4.84 6.03 -8.88
C PHE A 102 4.72 5.34 -7.52
N ASN A 103 5.30 5.96 -6.50
CA ASN A 103 5.22 5.47 -5.14
C ASN A 103 3.81 5.64 -4.57
N LEU A 104 3.42 4.72 -3.69
CA LEU A 104 2.21 4.89 -2.92
C LEU A 104 2.42 5.96 -1.84
N LEU A 105 1.40 6.76 -1.61
CA LEU A 105 1.43 7.80 -0.58
C LEU A 105 0.96 7.25 0.76
N THR A 106 1.59 7.71 1.82
CA THR A 106 1.08 7.57 3.18
C THR A 106 -0.07 8.55 3.42
N SER A 107 -0.88 8.32 4.46
CA SER A 107 -1.96 9.26 4.82
C SER A 107 -1.43 10.67 5.15
N GLU A 108 -0.23 10.76 5.69
CA GLU A 108 0.41 12.04 6.01
C GLU A 108 0.84 12.80 4.76
N GLU A 109 1.36 12.09 3.76
CA GLU A 109 1.72 12.65 2.45
C GLU A 109 0.47 13.07 1.66
N GLU A 110 -0.62 12.30 1.71
CA GLU A 110 -1.90 12.71 1.11
C GLU A 110 -2.39 14.04 1.70
N VAL A 111 -2.31 14.21 3.03
CA VAL A 111 -2.69 15.45 3.71
C VAL A 111 -1.75 16.60 3.33
N ALA A 112 -0.44 16.34 3.23
CA ALA A 112 0.54 17.37 2.84
C ALA A 112 0.28 17.86 1.41
N LEU A 113 0.04 16.94 0.47
CA LEU A 113 -0.30 17.27 -0.91
C LEU A 113 -1.64 18.02 -0.99
N ALA A 114 -2.65 17.59 -0.25
CA ALA A 114 -3.95 18.26 -0.23
C ALA A 114 -3.87 19.72 0.24
N LYS A 115 -3.02 20.02 1.22
CA LYS A 115 -2.76 21.40 1.66
C LYS A 115 -2.06 22.25 0.58
N ARG A 116 -1.13 21.66 -0.18
CA ARG A 116 -0.47 22.33 -1.31
C ARG A 116 -1.49 22.59 -2.45
N ILE A 117 -2.37 21.63 -2.72
CA ILE A 117 -3.43 21.77 -3.73
C ILE A 117 -4.38 22.92 -3.35
N GLU A 118 -4.78 23.01 -2.07
CA GLU A 118 -5.61 24.09 -1.56
C GLU A 118 -4.94 25.48 -1.73
N ALA A 119 -3.60 25.51 -1.66
CA ALA A 119 -2.80 26.71 -1.94
C ALA A 119 -2.63 27.02 -3.44
N GLY A 120 -3.17 26.19 -4.35
CA GLY A 120 -3.11 26.37 -5.79
C GLY A 120 -1.88 25.74 -6.46
N ASP A 121 -1.26 24.77 -5.83
CA ASP A 121 -0.10 24.05 -6.38
C ASP A 121 -0.58 22.94 -7.35
N GLU A 122 -0.45 23.18 -8.65
CA GLU A 122 -0.81 22.23 -9.70
C GLU A 122 0.14 21.01 -9.76
N GLU A 123 1.39 21.14 -9.34
CA GLU A 123 2.32 20.01 -9.28
C GLU A 123 1.89 19.01 -8.19
N ALA A 124 1.46 19.52 -7.03
CA ALA A 124 0.91 18.68 -5.96
C ALA A 124 -0.36 17.94 -6.41
N LYS A 125 -1.18 18.56 -7.26
CA LYS A 125 -2.37 17.97 -7.84
C LYS A 125 -2.02 16.80 -8.77
N GLN A 126 -1.01 17.01 -9.62
CA GLN A 126 -0.51 15.97 -10.49
C GLN A 126 0.10 14.82 -9.67
N GLU A 127 0.92 15.12 -8.66
CA GLU A 127 1.57 14.13 -7.79
C GLU A 127 0.53 13.25 -7.06
N LEU A 128 -0.54 13.86 -6.51
CA LEU A 128 -1.63 13.12 -5.87
C LEU A 128 -2.38 12.23 -6.87
N ALA A 129 -2.63 12.71 -8.10
CA ALA A 129 -3.27 11.93 -9.14
C ALA A 129 -2.40 10.75 -9.59
N GLU A 130 -1.12 10.96 -9.87
CA GLU A 130 -0.16 9.94 -10.32
C GLU A 130 -0.03 8.79 -9.30
N ALA A 131 0.08 9.11 -8.02
CA ALA A 131 0.15 8.12 -6.94
C ALA A 131 -1.12 7.25 -6.84
N ASN A 132 -2.26 7.74 -7.35
CA ASN A 132 -3.55 7.07 -7.30
C ASN A 132 -3.99 6.42 -8.64
N LEU A 133 -3.15 6.42 -9.68
CA LEU A 133 -3.47 5.76 -10.96
C LEU A 133 -3.72 4.24 -10.79
N ARG A 134 -3.01 3.61 -9.85
CA ARG A 134 -3.19 2.19 -9.51
C ARG A 134 -4.59 1.90 -8.96
N LEU A 135 -5.16 2.83 -8.19
CA LEU A 135 -6.54 2.75 -7.70
C LEU A 135 -7.53 2.70 -8.87
N VAL A 136 -7.32 3.55 -9.89
CA VAL A 136 -8.16 3.57 -11.10
C VAL A 136 -8.15 2.21 -11.80
N VAL A 137 -6.98 1.61 -11.99
CA VAL A 137 -6.87 0.27 -12.59
C VAL A 137 -7.62 -0.78 -11.79
N SER A 138 -7.50 -0.75 -10.48
CA SER A 138 -8.21 -1.66 -9.56
C SER A 138 -9.74 -1.54 -9.69
N ILE A 139 -10.23 -0.31 -9.85
CA ILE A 139 -11.65 -0.03 -10.07
C ILE A 139 -12.07 -0.49 -11.47
N ALA A 140 -11.34 -0.12 -12.52
CA ALA A 140 -11.64 -0.45 -13.91
C ALA A 140 -11.79 -1.97 -14.14
N LYS A 141 -10.97 -2.79 -13.46
CA LYS A 141 -11.07 -4.25 -13.52
C LYS A 141 -12.46 -4.79 -13.16
N ARG A 142 -13.16 -4.16 -12.24
CA ARG A 142 -14.50 -4.59 -11.80
C ARG A 142 -15.58 -4.32 -12.85
N TYR A 143 -15.28 -3.49 -13.85
CA TYR A 143 -16.21 -3.10 -14.90
C TYR A 143 -15.92 -3.77 -16.25
N VAL A 144 -14.87 -4.59 -16.33
CA VAL A 144 -14.53 -5.35 -17.54
C VAL A 144 -15.68 -6.29 -17.94
N GLY A 145 -15.91 -6.43 -19.25
CA GLY A 145 -16.97 -7.28 -19.80
C GLY A 145 -18.35 -6.63 -19.87
N ARG A 146 -18.45 -5.33 -19.58
CA ARG A 146 -19.73 -4.56 -19.66
C ARG A 146 -19.85 -3.71 -20.93
N GLY A 147 -19.13 -4.07 -21.98
CA GLY A 147 -19.23 -3.41 -23.30
C GLY A 147 -18.19 -2.34 -23.60
N MET A 148 -17.35 -1.97 -22.63
CA MET A 148 -16.22 -1.06 -22.83
C MET A 148 -14.88 -1.80 -22.84
N ASN A 149 -13.94 -1.29 -23.61
CA ASN A 149 -12.55 -1.72 -23.61
C ASN A 149 -11.87 -1.40 -22.28
N PHE A 150 -10.90 -2.22 -21.86
CA PHE A 150 -10.22 -1.99 -20.57
C PHE A 150 -9.45 -0.65 -20.54
N LEU A 151 -8.80 -0.28 -21.65
CA LEU A 151 -8.14 1.04 -21.76
C LEU A 151 -9.14 2.20 -21.65
N ASP A 152 -10.31 2.07 -22.28
CA ASP A 152 -11.34 3.10 -22.22
C ASP A 152 -11.88 3.26 -20.78
N LEU A 153 -12.08 2.13 -20.08
CA LEU A 153 -12.45 2.12 -18.65
C LEU A 153 -11.40 2.83 -17.79
N ILE A 154 -10.10 2.62 -18.08
CA ILE A 154 -9.02 3.30 -17.38
C ILE A 154 -9.07 4.81 -17.67
N GLN A 155 -9.27 5.23 -18.93
CA GLN A 155 -9.34 6.65 -19.29
C GLN A 155 -10.51 7.36 -18.61
N GLU A 156 -11.69 6.75 -18.62
CA GLU A 156 -12.84 7.26 -17.88
C GLU A 156 -12.57 7.35 -16.36
N GLY A 157 -11.91 6.32 -15.83
CA GLY A 157 -11.47 6.31 -14.44
C GLY A 157 -10.48 7.41 -14.11
N ASN A 158 -9.52 7.70 -15.00
CA ASN A 158 -8.56 8.79 -14.83
C ASN A 158 -9.25 10.16 -14.84
N MET A 159 -10.25 10.36 -15.70
CA MET A 159 -11.07 11.58 -15.69
C MET A 159 -11.83 11.73 -14.35
N GLY A 160 -12.36 10.61 -13.83
CA GLY A 160 -12.97 10.57 -12.50
C GLY A 160 -11.98 10.88 -11.39
N LEU A 161 -10.75 10.35 -11.48
CA LEU A 161 -9.67 10.60 -10.53
C LEU A 161 -9.32 12.09 -10.46
N MET A 162 -9.15 12.77 -11.58
CA MET A 162 -8.88 14.21 -11.61
C MET A 162 -9.95 15.02 -10.89
N LYS A 163 -11.23 14.69 -11.14
CA LYS A 163 -12.36 15.33 -10.43
C LYS A 163 -12.37 15.01 -8.92
N ALA A 164 -11.92 13.82 -8.54
CA ALA A 164 -11.82 13.44 -7.14
C ALA A 164 -10.69 14.20 -6.44
N VAL A 165 -9.55 14.40 -7.10
CA VAL A 165 -8.43 15.22 -6.60
C VAL A 165 -8.88 16.64 -6.33
N ASP A 166 -9.67 17.25 -7.25
CA ASP A 166 -10.21 18.60 -7.09
C ASP A 166 -11.18 18.74 -5.88
N LYS A 167 -11.79 17.64 -5.46
CA LYS A 167 -12.81 17.62 -4.39
C LYS A 167 -12.32 16.99 -3.10
N PHE A 168 -11.06 16.57 -3.05
CA PHE A 168 -10.52 15.92 -1.86
C PHE A 168 -10.42 16.86 -0.68
N ASP A 169 -11.12 16.54 0.40
CA ASP A 169 -11.06 17.27 1.66
C ASP A 169 -10.42 16.42 2.75
N TYR A 170 -9.14 16.66 3.02
CA TYR A 170 -8.36 15.97 4.05
C TYR A 170 -8.87 16.21 5.48
N ARG A 171 -9.68 17.27 5.71
CA ARG A 171 -10.23 17.60 7.03
C ARG A 171 -11.25 16.58 7.51
N LEU A 172 -11.83 15.80 6.59
CA LEU A 172 -12.76 14.72 6.90
C LEU A 172 -12.08 13.50 7.53
N GLY A 173 -10.75 13.42 7.53
CA GLY A 173 -9.98 12.33 8.12
C GLY A 173 -10.01 11.01 7.36
N PHE A 174 -10.59 10.98 6.16
CA PHE A 174 -10.61 9.81 5.30
C PHE A 174 -9.41 9.80 4.36
N LYS A 175 -8.96 8.59 3.98
CA LYS A 175 -7.99 8.43 2.91
C LYS A 175 -8.58 8.84 1.57
N PHE A 176 -7.74 9.26 0.65
CA PHE A 176 -8.16 9.61 -0.71
C PHE A 176 -8.95 8.49 -1.39
N SER A 177 -8.56 7.22 -1.17
CA SER A 177 -9.21 6.04 -1.75
C SER A 177 -10.64 5.77 -1.23
N THR A 178 -11.08 6.41 -0.18
CA THR A 178 -12.40 6.22 0.42
C THR A 178 -13.49 6.93 -0.37
#